data_9173810ec75b0596f70b3e7db251d3c3
#
_entry.id   9173810ec75b0596f70b3e7db251d3c3
#
_cell.length_a   1.000
_cell.length_b   1.000
_cell.length_c   1.000
_cell.angle_alpha   90.00
_cell.angle_beta   90.00
_cell.angle_gamma   90.00
#
_symmetry.space_group_name_H-M   'P 1'
#
loop_
_entity.id
_entity.type
_entity.pdbx_description
1 polymer ?
#
loop_
_entity_poly.entity_id
_entity_poly.type
_entity_poly.pdbx_seq_one_letter_code
_entity_poly.pdbx_strand_id
1 'polypeptide(L)'
;MKITDIRFERLEGVLESDIDLFRERLIRPIDIYPEHRAEGAKEMSSGRFQELGDGKWRVWNVVLSIDTDEGITGIAGPMSVNEAFFVNSQLKSFLIGQDALATELIWDKMYRLLIHGRKG
;
A
#
# COMPACT_ATOMS: atom_id res chain seq x y z
N MET A 1 -16.25 10.53 17.19
CA MET A 1 -15.54 9.24 16.96
C MET A 1 -14.05 9.51 16.77
N LYS A 2 -13.23 9.13 17.74
CA LYS A 2 -11.77 9.44 17.70
C LYS A 2 -10.97 8.23 17.26
N ILE A 3 -9.93 8.47 16.47
CA ILE A 3 -8.95 7.46 16.08
C ILE A 3 -8.13 7.06 17.32
N THR A 4 -8.11 5.78 17.66
CA THR A 4 -7.40 5.26 18.83
C THR A 4 -6.14 4.49 18.47
N ASP A 5 -6.14 3.79 17.32
CA ASP A 5 -4.95 3.10 16.83
C ASP A 5 -4.95 2.98 15.30
N ILE A 6 -3.75 2.82 14.75
CA ILE A 6 -3.52 2.53 13.34
C ILE A 6 -2.60 1.33 13.27
N ARG A 7 -3.05 0.26 12.62
CA ARG A 7 -2.35 -1.01 12.51
C ARG A 7 -2.12 -1.37 11.05
N PHE A 8 -1.06 -2.11 10.80
CA PHE A 8 -0.72 -2.63 9.47
C PHE A 8 -0.65 -4.14 9.55
N GLU A 9 -1.28 -4.81 8.61
CA GLU A 9 -1.29 -6.26 8.53
C GLU A 9 -0.86 -6.69 7.13
N ARG A 10 0.04 -7.67 7.06
CA ARG A 10 0.38 -8.34 5.83
C ARG A 10 -0.57 -9.53 5.65
N LEU A 11 -1.40 -9.46 4.64
CA LEU A 11 -2.25 -10.56 4.22
C LEU A 11 -1.55 -11.32 3.08
N GLU A 12 -1.49 -12.63 3.20
CA GLU A 12 -0.84 -13.49 2.23
C GLU A 12 -1.74 -14.67 1.86
N GLY A 13 -1.73 -15.05 0.59
CA GLY A 13 -2.51 -16.17 0.08
C GLY A 13 -1.93 -16.75 -1.20
N VAL A 14 -2.52 -17.83 -1.66
CA VAL A 14 -2.22 -18.44 -2.96
C VAL A 14 -3.36 -18.17 -3.91
N LEU A 15 -3.05 -17.57 -5.05
CA LEU A 15 -3.96 -17.36 -6.15
C LEU A 15 -3.71 -18.44 -7.20
N GLU A 16 -4.78 -19.12 -7.63
CA GLU A 16 -4.77 -20.02 -8.79
C GLU A 16 -5.36 -19.27 -10.00
N SER A 17 -4.65 -19.28 -11.11
CA SER A 17 -5.08 -18.58 -12.33
C SER A 17 -4.58 -19.32 -13.57
N ASP A 18 -5.48 -19.54 -14.50
CA ASP A 18 -5.17 -20.06 -15.84
C ASP A 18 -4.67 -18.97 -16.80
N ILE A 19 -4.72 -17.72 -16.35
CA ILE A 19 -4.30 -16.55 -17.12
C ILE A 19 -2.92 -16.13 -16.63
N ASP A 20 -2.03 -15.81 -17.56
CA ASP A 20 -0.80 -15.09 -17.23
C ASP A 20 -1.16 -13.71 -16.68
N LEU A 21 -1.01 -13.54 -15.38
CA LEU A 21 -1.36 -12.30 -14.67
C LEU A 21 -0.53 -11.10 -15.12
N PHE A 22 0.57 -11.32 -15.80
CA PHE A 22 1.54 -10.29 -16.16
C PHE A 22 1.87 -10.29 -17.65
N ARG A 23 0.91 -10.66 -18.46
CA ARG A 23 1.08 -10.71 -19.92
C ARG A 23 1.47 -9.36 -20.50
N GLU A 24 0.98 -8.29 -19.91
CA GLU A 24 1.29 -6.93 -20.31
C GLU A 24 2.03 -6.20 -19.17
N ARG A 25 3.07 -5.48 -19.54
CA ARG A 25 3.86 -4.70 -18.60
C ARG A 25 3.93 -3.25 -19.06
N LEU A 26 3.83 -2.33 -18.11
CA LEU A 26 4.10 -0.92 -18.37
C LEU A 26 5.60 -0.71 -18.55
N ILE A 27 5.97 0.07 -19.58
CA ILE A 27 7.35 0.51 -19.79
C ILE A 27 7.69 1.55 -18.72
N ARG A 28 8.78 1.32 -18.00
CA ARG A 28 9.29 2.27 -17.00
C ARG A 28 10.34 3.18 -17.64
N PRO A 29 10.53 4.41 -17.17
CA PRO A 29 11.59 5.29 -17.66
C PRO A 29 12.99 4.66 -17.62
N ILE A 30 13.26 3.85 -16.59
CA ILE A 30 14.56 3.15 -16.43
C ILE A 30 14.82 2.08 -17.51
N ASP A 31 13.77 1.61 -18.21
CA ASP A 31 13.89 0.56 -19.23
C ASP A 31 14.64 1.03 -20.51
N ILE A 32 14.99 2.32 -20.60
CA ILE A 32 15.92 2.81 -21.63
C ILE A 32 17.31 2.15 -21.49
N TYR A 33 17.67 1.74 -20.28
CA TYR A 33 18.93 1.04 -19.98
C TYR A 33 18.70 -0.48 -20.06
N PRO A 34 19.40 -1.20 -20.97
CA PRO A 34 19.16 -2.63 -21.18
C PRO A 34 19.31 -3.47 -19.91
N GLU A 35 20.27 -3.13 -19.04
CA GLU A 35 20.55 -3.82 -17.78
C GLU A 35 19.41 -3.71 -16.76
N HIS A 36 18.50 -2.76 -16.94
CA HIS A 36 17.34 -2.57 -16.06
C HIS A 36 16.02 -3.04 -16.68
N ARG A 37 16.08 -3.60 -17.88
CA ARG A 37 14.90 -4.19 -18.52
C ARG A 37 14.56 -5.49 -17.82
N ALA A 38 13.45 -5.48 -17.13
CA ALA A 38 12.94 -6.69 -16.50
C ALA A 38 12.61 -7.76 -17.55
N GLU A 39 13.11 -8.95 -17.35
CA GLU A 39 12.64 -10.12 -18.08
C GLU A 39 11.29 -10.57 -17.51
N GLY A 40 10.22 -10.06 -18.11
CA GLY A 40 8.86 -10.43 -17.76
C GLY A 40 8.33 -9.81 -16.47
N ALA A 41 7.23 -10.35 -16.00
CA ALA A 41 6.44 -9.87 -14.88
C ALA A 41 7.11 -9.91 -13.50
N LYS A 42 8.18 -10.65 -13.36
CA LYS A 42 8.81 -10.95 -12.05
C LYS A 42 9.28 -9.73 -11.27
N GLU A 43 9.64 -8.65 -11.97
CA GLU A 43 10.12 -7.43 -11.30
C GLU A 43 9.03 -6.36 -11.09
N MET A 44 7.94 -6.39 -11.82
CA MET A 44 6.90 -5.36 -11.71
C MET A 44 6.08 -5.45 -10.44
N SER A 45 6.06 -6.60 -9.81
CA SER A 45 5.17 -6.89 -8.70
C SER A 45 5.66 -6.38 -7.35
N SER A 46 6.77 -5.64 -7.31
CA SER A 46 7.40 -5.22 -6.03
C SER A 46 7.53 -6.37 -5.00
N GLY A 47 7.71 -7.60 -5.50
CA GLY A 47 7.78 -8.82 -4.69
C GLY A 47 6.44 -9.32 -4.16
N ARG A 48 5.32 -8.67 -4.49
CA ARG A 48 3.98 -9.06 -3.99
C ARG A 48 3.42 -10.32 -4.63
N PHE A 49 3.96 -10.70 -5.77
CA PHE A 49 3.55 -11.89 -6.50
C PHE A 49 4.78 -12.77 -6.72
N GLN A 50 4.67 -14.00 -6.36
CA GLN A 50 5.71 -15.00 -6.60
C GLN A 50 5.09 -16.20 -7.31
N GLU A 51 5.60 -16.52 -8.49
CA GLU A 51 5.18 -17.70 -9.22
C GLU A 51 5.62 -18.96 -8.45
N LEU A 52 4.67 -19.84 -8.18
CA LEU A 52 4.89 -21.13 -7.53
C LEU A 52 4.91 -22.29 -8.53
N GLY A 53 4.58 -22.04 -9.82
CA GLY A 53 4.39 -23.02 -10.87
C GLY A 53 2.94 -23.47 -11.01
N ASP A 54 2.61 -24.11 -12.16
CA ASP A 54 1.30 -24.69 -12.44
C ASP A 54 0.11 -23.72 -12.27
N GLY A 55 0.27 -22.46 -12.68
CA GLY A 55 -0.76 -21.44 -12.55
C GLY A 55 -1.02 -20.98 -11.14
N LYS A 56 -0.12 -21.25 -10.20
CA LYS A 56 -0.22 -20.82 -8.79
C LYS A 56 0.73 -19.68 -8.50
N TRP A 57 0.22 -18.70 -7.77
CA TRP A 57 0.94 -17.50 -7.38
C TRP A 57 0.79 -17.25 -5.90
N ARG A 58 1.89 -17.07 -5.19
CA ARG A 58 1.85 -16.48 -3.84
C ARG A 58 1.63 -14.99 -3.99
N VAL A 59 0.59 -14.51 -3.33
CA VAL A 59 0.21 -13.09 -3.37
C VAL A 59 0.18 -12.55 -1.96
N TRP A 60 0.73 -11.37 -1.73
CA TRP A 60 0.62 -10.68 -0.47
C TRP A 60 0.38 -9.18 -0.64
N ASN A 61 -0.30 -8.60 0.32
CA ASN A 61 -0.54 -7.17 0.39
C ASN A 61 -0.47 -6.68 1.83
N VAL A 62 -0.18 -5.41 2.00
CA VAL A 62 -0.32 -4.72 3.28
C VAL A 62 -1.66 -4.01 3.29
N VAL A 63 -2.41 -4.18 4.37
CA VAL A 63 -3.64 -3.45 4.65
C VAL A 63 -3.47 -2.63 5.91
N LEU A 64 -4.14 -1.50 5.94
CA LEU A 64 -4.21 -0.57 7.05
C LEU A 64 -5.55 -0.76 7.76
N SER A 65 -5.52 -0.85 9.08
CA SER A 65 -6.70 -0.80 9.94
C SER A 65 -6.63 0.43 10.83
N ILE A 66 -7.73 1.18 10.90
CA ILE A 66 -7.89 2.35 11.77
C ILE A 66 -8.98 2.03 12.78
N ASP A 67 -8.59 1.95 14.04
CA ASP A 67 -9.52 1.69 15.15
C ASP A 67 -10.01 3.00 15.76
N THR A 68 -11.24 2.98 16.27
CA THR A 68 -11.88 4.14 16.90
C THR A 68 -12.34 3.84 18.32
N ASP A 69 -12.57 4.88 19.12
CA ASP A 69 -13.10 4.80 20.48
C ASP A 69 -14.55 4.30 20.56
N GLU A 70 -15.24 4.22 19.43
CA GLU A 70 -16.60 3.68 19.33
C GLU A 70 -16.62 2.21 18.88
N GLY A 71 -15.47 1.56 18.78
CA GLY A 71 -15.35 0.15 18.41
C GLY A 71 -15.51 -0.11 16.89
N ILE A 72 -15.50 0.93 16.09
CA ILE A 72 -15.54 0.82 14.63
C ILE A 72 -14.11 0.77 14.11
N THR A 73 -13.82 -0.18 13.22
CA THR A 73 -12.55 -0.31 12.53
C THR A 73 -12.75 -0.08 11.03
N GLY A 74 -12.06 0.90 10.48
CA GLY A 74 -11.95 1.12 9.04
C GLY A 74 -10.76 0.36 8.46
N ILE A 75 -10.90 -0.13 7.23
CA ILE A 75 -9.83 -0.86 6.53
C ILE A 75 -9.56 -0.18 5.19
N ALA A 76 -8.30 -0.02 4.85
CA ALA A 76 -7.85 0.50 3.57
C ALA A 76 -6.65 -0.29 3.02
N GLY A 77 -6.56 -0.34 1.70
CA GLY A 77 -5.48 -1.02 0.98
C GLY A 77 -5.94 -1.47 -0.42
N PRO A 78 -5.11 -2.16 -1.14
CA PRO A 78 -3.74 -2.57 -0.81
C PRO A 78 -2.76 -1.39 -0.78
N MET A 79 -1.71 -1.48 0.02
CA MET A 79 -0.65 -0.48 0.06
C MET A 79 0.74 -1.11 -0.05
N SER A 80 1.71 -0.33 -0.48
CA SER A 80 3.11 -0.74 -0.49
C SER A 80 3.72 -0.69 0.92
N VAL A 81 4.82 -1.40 1.11
CA VAL A 81 5.60 -1.33 2.36
C VAL A 81 6.09 0.10 2.62
N ASN A 82 6.47 0.83 1.56
CA ASN A 82 6.93 2.22 1.69
C ASN A 82 5.81 3.15 2.17
N GLU A 83 4.60 2.99 1.63
CA GLU A 83 3.42 3.74 2.11
C GLU A 83 3.10 3.41 3.56
N ALA A 84 3.09 2.12 3.92
CA ALA A 84 2.87 1.69 5.29
C ALA A 84 3.92 2.27 6.25
N PHE A 85 5.20 2.23 5.86
CA PHE A 85 6.29 2.83 6.61
C PHE A 85 6.09 4.34 6.80
N PHE A 86 5.74 5.05 5.73
CA PHE A 86 5.50 6.49 5.77
C PHE A 86 4.35 6.83 6.72
N VAL A 87 3.22 6.16 6.59
CA VAL A 87 2.06 6.38 7.47
C VAL A 87 2.43 6.09 8.93
N ASN A 88 3.11 4.98 9.19
CA ASN A 88 3.49 4.60 10.54
C ASN A 88 4.49 5.58 11.18
N SER A 89 5.48 6.04 10.42
CA SER A 89 6.56 6.88 10.93
C SER A 89 6.21 8.38 10.99
N GLN A 90 5.38 8.86 10.07
CA GLN A 90 5.12 10.29 9.91
C GLN A 90 3.69 10.70 10.29
N LEU A 91 2.70 9.85 10.07
CA LEU A 91 1.31 10.22 10.19
C LEU A 91 0.61 9.61 11.40
N LYS A 92 0.99 8.42 11.86
CA LYS A 92 0.28 7.70 12.93
C LYS A 92 0.10 8.56 14.18
N SER A 93 1.19 9.12 14.70
CA SER A 93 1.14 9.95 15.93
C SER A 93 0.28 11.19 15.79
N PHE A 94 0.24 11.76 14.58
CA PHE A 94 -0.59 12.92 14.25
C PHE A 94 -2.08 12.56 14.14
N LEU A 95 -2.40 11.38 13.61
CA LEU A 95 -3.77 10.94 13.37
C LEU A 95 -4.48 10.44 14.63
N ILE A 96 -3.74 9.88 15.59
CA ILE A 96 -4.31 9.45 16.87
C ILE A 96 -4.99 10.63 17.56
N GLY A 97 -6.23 10.42 18.00
CA GLY A 97 -7.07 11.43 18.66
C GLY A 97 -7.83 12.36 17.72
N GLN A 98 -7.58 12.31 16.40
CA GLN A 98 -8.39 13.07 15.43
C GLN A 98 -9.81 12.47 15.33
N ASP A 99 -10.77 13.29 14.95
CA ASP A 99 -12.12 12.80 14.65
C ASP A 99 -12.14 12.08 13.30
N ALA A 100 -12.39 10.77 13.33
CA ALA A 100 -12.38 9.92 12.14
C ALA A 100 -13.41 10.34 11.07
N LEU A 101 -14.46 11.06 11.46
CA LEU A 101 -15.49 11.57 10.53
C LEU A 101 -15.08 12.89 9.84
N ALA A 102 -14.12 13.60 10.39
CA ALA A 102 -13.65 14.87 9.84
C ALA A 102 -12.59 14.66 8.73
N THR A 103 -12.91 13.85 7.73
CA THR A 103 -11.96 13.38 6.70
C THR A 103 -11.31 14.52 5.91
N GLU A 104 -12.09 15.53 5.49
CA GLU A 104 -11.55 16.68 4.76
C GLU A 104 -10.63 17.54 5.62
N LEU A 105 -10.97 17.71 6.89
CA LEU A 105 -10.12 18.43 7.83
C LEU A 105 -8.81 17.68 8.10
N ILE A 106 -8.87 16.37 8.27
CA ILE A 106 -7.69 15.52 8.42
C ILE A 106 -6.80 15.62 7.18
N TRP A 107 -7.41 15.55 5.99
CA TRP A 107 -6.69 15.68 4.73
C TRP A 107 -5.98 17.05 4.62
N ASP A 108 -6.67 18.16 4.90
CA ASP A 108 -6.09 19.49 4.87
C ASP A 108 -4.93 19.64 5.86
N LYS A 109 -5.09 19.09 7.06
CA LYS A 109 -4.03 19.08 8.08
C LYS A 109 -2.81 18.27 7.63
N MET A 110 -3.00 17.07 7.07
CA MET A 110 -1.91 16.24 6.54
C MET A 110 -1.20 16.94 5.39
N TYR A 111 -1.96 17.56 4.48
CA TYR A 111 -1.42 18.32 3.36
C TYR A 111 -0.53 19.48 3.82
N ARG A 112 -0.91 20.17 4.90
CA ARG A 112 -0.14 21.27 5.48
C ARG A 112 1.02 20.81 6.35
N LEU A 113 0.91 19.67 6.99
CA LEU A 113 1.96 19.08 7.83
C LEU A 113 3.23 18.80 7.02
N LEU A 114 3.08 18.37 5.78
CA LEU A 114 4.16 17.93 4.90
C LEU A 114 4.48 19.00 3.85
N ILE A 115 5.14 20.08 4.27
CA ILE A 115 5.50 21.20 3.36
C ILE A 115 6.25 20.72 2.12
N HIS A 116 7.10 19.71 2.25
CA HIS A 116 7.85 19.15 1.13
C HIS A 116 7.10 18.06 0.36
N GLY A 117 6.04 17.49 0.91
CA GLY A 117 5.19 16.50 0.27
C GLY A 117 4.30 17.04 -0.86
N ARG A 118 4.23 18.37 -0.99
CA ARG A 118 3.45 19.03 -2.04
C ARG A 118 4.03 18.90 -3.45
N LYS A 119 5.20 18.33 -3.59
CA LYS A 119 5.88 18.22 -4.88
C LYS A 119 5.67 16.86 -5.58
N GLY A 120 4.70 16.10 -5.17
CA GLY A 120 4.33 14.84 -5.82
C GLY A 120 4.44 13.66 -4.95
#